data_d3cf38f968ff82823ba7db4c224592e4
#
_entry.id   d3cf38f968ff82823ba7db4c224592e4
#
_cell.length_a   1.000
_cell.length_b   1.000
_cell.length_c   1.000
_cell.angle_alpha   90.00
_cell.angle_beta   90.00
_cell.angle_gamma   90.00
#
_symmetry.space_group_name_H-M   'P 1'
#
loop_
_entity.id
_entity.type
_entity.pdbx_description
1 polymer ?
#
loop_
_entity_poly.entity_id
_entity_poly.type
_entity_poly.pdbx_seq_one_letter_code
_entity_poly.pdbx_strand_id
1 'polypeptide(L)'
;MLRCQRENLDNVIFHDPMKKGDLALAMAGADVGMQILANVEAFYYGTSPNKFFDYLAAGLPVLTNYPGWIAGLIKESECGFPIPPESPEAFADALEQAADDRARLSSMGGRARMLAESRFPRDELANQLVDVLEDVIQA
;
A
#
# COMPACT_ATOMS: atom_id res chain seq x y z
N MET A 1 -9.28 18.43 -5.00
CA MET A 1 -9.46 19.31 -6.18
C MET A 1 -9.39 20.78 -5.85
N LEU A 2 -10.33 21.36 -5.12
CA LEU A 2 -10.38 22.81 -4.83
C LEU A 2 -9.08 23.40 -4.21
N ARG A 3 -8.40 22.65 -3.33
CA ARG A 3 -7.14 23.09 -2.73
C ARG A 3 -6.01 23.16 -3.75
N CYS A 4 -5.86 22.15 -4.61
CA CYS A 4 -4.82 22.13 -5.65
C CYS A 4 -4.98 23.30 -6.61
N GLN A 5 -6.23 23.63 -7.02
CA GLN A 5 -6.52 24.77 -7.89
C GLN A 5 -6.21 26.10 -7.19
N ARG A 6 -6.58 26.23 -5.90
CA ARG A 6 -6.36 27.47 -5.13
C ARG A 6 -4.87 27.73 -4.85
N GLU A 7 -4.08 26.67 -4.66
CA GLU A 7 -2.66 26.74 -4.33
C GLU A 7 -1.77 26.54 -5.57
N ASN A 8 -2.35 26.45 -6.78
CA ASN A 8 -1.64 26.20 -8.04
C ASN A 8 -0.69 24.99 -7.98
N LEU A 9 -1.15 23.87 -7.41
CA LEU A 9 -0.38 22.64 -7.38
C LEU A 9 -0.54 21.92 -8.73
N ASP A 10 0.47 21.99 -9.57
CA ASP A 10 0.51 21.41 -10.92
C ASP A 10 1.06 19.98 -10.96
N ASN A 11 1.66 19.53 -9.84
CA ASN A 11 2.22 18.19 -9.66
C ASN A 11 1.19 17.17 -9.12
N VAL A 12 -0.09 17.56 -8.94
CA VAL A 12 -1.17 16.67 -8.49
C VAL A 12 -2.18 16.46 -9.62
N ILE A 13 -2.22 15.25 -10.16
CA ILE A 13 -3.11 14.88 -11.25
C ILE A 13 -4.24 13.99 -10.70
N PHE A 14 -5.49 14.38 -10.97
CA PHE A 14 -6.67 13.60 -10.62
C PHE A 14 -7.16 12.83 -11.85
N HIS A 15 -7.22 11.51 -11.74
CA HIS A 15 -7.79 10.65 -12.77
C HIS A 15 -9.23 10.27 -12.42
N ASP A 16 -10.04 10.07 -13.46
CA ASP A 16 -11.35 9.46 -13.30
C ASP A 16 -11.23 8.00 -12.82
N PRO A 17 -12.31 7.43 -12.25
CA PRO A 17 -12.32 6.02 -11.87
C PRO A 17 -11.94 5.12 -13.03
N MET A 18 -10.98 4.22 -12.80
CA MET A 18 -10.45 3.29 -13.80
C MET A 18 -11.00 1.88 -13.59
N LYS A 19 -11.14 1.12 -14.67
CA LYS A 19 -11.36 -0.33 -14.58
C LYS A 19 -10.10 -1.02 -14.02
N LYS A 20 -10.27 -2.20 -13.41
CA LYS A 20 -9.17 -2.90 -12.73
C LYS A 20 -7.96 -3.17 -13.65
N GLY A 21 -8.18 -3.48 -14.93
CA GLY A 21 -7.10 -3.69 -15.90
C GLY A 21 -6.31 -2.40 -16.19
N ASP A 22 -7.01 -1.29 -16.37
CA ASP A 22 -6.39 0.01 -16.63
C ASP A 22 -5.63 0.51 -15.40
N LEU A 23 -6.18 0.26 -14.20
CA LEU A 23 -5.51 0.56 -12.93
C LEU A 23 -4.21 -0.24 -12.77
N ALA A 24 -4.20 -1.51 -13.16
CA ALA A 24 -2.98 -2.33 -13.13
C ALA A 24 -1.89 -1.76 -14.04
N LEU A 25 -2.25 -1.28 -15.23
CA LEU A 25 -1.30 -0.60 -16.13
C LEU A 25 -0.80 0.72 -15.56
N ALA A 26 -1.68 1.51 -14.95
CA ALA A 26 -1.29 2.74 -14.27
C ALA A 26 -0.33 2.48 -13.11
N MET A 27 -0.58 1.44 -12.30
CA MET A 27 0.32 1.02 -11.22
C MET A 27 1.69 0.55 -11.73
N ALA A 28 1.74 -0.09 -12.89
CA ALA A 28 3.02 -0.51 -13.49
C ALA A 28 3.94 0.67 -13.86
N GLY A 29 3.39 1.86 -14.04
CA GLY A 29 4.14 3.10 -14.27
C GLY A 29 4.38 3.95 -13.02
N ALA A 30 3.92 3.50 -11.85
CA ALA A 30 4.10 4.22 -10.60
C ALA A 30 5.37 3.77 -9.86
N ASP A 31 5.85 4.61 -8.98
CA ASP A 31 7.05 4.36 -8.16
C ASP A 31 6.72 3.98 -6.71
N VAL A 32 5.62 4.49 -6.17
CA VAL A 32 5.20 4.28 -4.77
C VAL A 32 3.68 4.19 -4.70
N GLY A 33 3.17 3.18 -4.00
CA GLY A 33 1.77 3.07 -3.65
C GLY A 33 1.48 3.78 -2.33
N MET A 34 0.43 4.61 -2.26
CA MET A 34 0.11 5.39 -1.06
C MET A 34 -1.14 4.86 -0.35
N GLN A 35 -0.97 4.47 0.90
CA GLN A 35 -2.04 4.04 1.80
C GLN A 35 -2.20 5.07 2.92
N ILE A 36 -2.90 6.18 2.60
CA ILE A 36 -3.07 7.31 3.51
C ILE A 36 -4.47 7.30 4.12
N LEU A 37 -4.55 7.37 5.43
CA LEU A 37 -5.79 7.45 6.21
C LEU A 37 -5.80 8.68 7.11
N ALA A 38 -7.00 9.11 7.50
CA ALA A 38 -7.16 10.05 8.60
C ALA A 38 -6.67 9.41 9.92
N ASN A 39 -6.17 10.23 10.83
CA ASN A 39 -5.68 9.78 12.14
C ASN A 39 -6.83 9.37 13.05
N VAL A 40 -7.35 8.14 12.85
CA VAL A 40 -8.44 7.55 13.62
C VAL A 40 -7.99 6.20 14.14
N GLU A 41 -7.78 6.08 15.45
CA GLU A 41 -7.22 4.87 16.10
C GLU A 41 -8.01 3.59 15.78
N ALA A 42 -9.34 3.68 15.64
CA ALA A 42 -10.18 2.54 15.32
C ALA A 42 -9.79 1.85 13.99
N PHE A 43 -9.12 2.56 13.09
CA PHE A 43 -8.67 2.02 11.81
C PHE A 43 -7.27 1.40 11.85
N TYR A 44 -6.48 1.63 12.88
CA TYR A 44 -5.07 1.20 12.90
C TYR A 44 -4.89 -0.32 12.83
N TYR A 45 -5.72 -1.05 13.55
CA TYR A 45 -5.59 -2.51 13.68
C TYR A 45 -6.62 -3.28 12.85
N GLY A 46 -7.80 -2.70 12.60
CA GLY A 46 -8.89 -3.36 11.88
C GLY A 46 -8.90 -3.13 10.37
N THR A 47 -8.03 -2.27 9.85
CA THR A 47 -8.07 -1.91 8.43
C THR A 47 -7.23 -2.87 7.58
N SER A 48 -7.87 -3.48 6.58
CA SER A 48 -7.25 -4.36 5.59
C SER A 48 -7.66 -3.92 4.18
N PRO A 49 -7.13 -2.82 3.65
CA PRO A 49 -7.59 -2.26 2.40
C PRO A 49 -7.04 -3.01 1.19
N ASN A 50 -7.90 -3.31 0.22
CA ASN A 50 -7.54 -4.03 -1.00
C ASN A 50 -6.38 -3.39 -1.76
N LYS A 51 -6.31 -2.07 -1.79
CA LYS A 51 -5.24 -1.35 -2.49
C LYS A 51 -3.83 -1.64 -1.93
N PHE A 52 -3.70 -1.99 -0.64
CA PHE A 52 -2.43 -2.42 -0.08
C PHE A 52 -1.91 -3.68 -0.79
N PHE A 53 -2.75 -4.67 -0.94
CA PHE A 53 -2.40 -5.92 -1.63
C PHE A 53 -2.19 -5.72 -3.13
N ASP A 54 -2.98 -4.82 -3.76
CA ASP A 54 -2.78 -4.46 -5.15
C ASP A 54 -1.40 -3.80 -5.37
N TYR A 55 -0.94 -2.93 -4.45
CA TYR A 55 0.40 -2.34 -4.49
C TYR A 55 1.50 -3.39 -4.33
N LEU A 56 1.38 -4.27 -3.33
CA LEU A 56 2.33 -5.37 -3.14
C LEU A 56 2.42 -6.24 -4.39
N ALA A 57 1.27 -6.64 -4.95
CA ALA A 57 1.20 -7.45 -6.17
C ALA A 57 1.76 -6.74 -7.41
N ALA A 58 1.68 -5.43 -7.47
CA ALA A 58 2.31 -4.62 -8.52
C ALA A 58 3.83 -4.41 -8.29
N GLY A 59 4.38 -4.84 -7.16
CA GLY A 59 5.77 -4.61 -6.80
C GLY A 59 6.06 -3.16 -6.44
N LEU A 60 5.06 -2.43 -5.93
CA LEU A 60 5.22 -1.05 -5.50
C LEU A 60 5.59 -0.98 -4.02
N PRO A 61 6.63 -0.26 -3.63
CA PRO A 61 6.86 0.14 -2.25
C PRO A 61 5.66 0.89 -1.70
N VAL A 62 5.27 0.61 -0.46
CA VAL A 62 4.06 1.22 0.13
C VAL A 62 4.42 2.27 1.16
N LEU A 63 3.92 3.50 0.96
CA LEU A 63 3.94 4.55 1.96
C LEU A 63 2.62 4.52 2.74
N THR A 64 2.69 4.38 4.07
CA THR A 64 1.53 4.43 4.97
C THR A 64 1.76 5.42 6.11
N ASN A 65 0.71 6.14 6.51
CA ASN A 65 0.75 7.16 7.55
C ASN A 65 0.02 6.77 8.84
N TYR A 66 -0.18 5.50 9.09
CA TYR A 66 -0.83 5.03 10.32
C TYR A 66 -0.14 3.78 10.86
N PRO A 67 -0.09 3.63 12.21
CA PRO A 67 0.46 2.45 12.85
C PRO A 67 -0.46 1.23 12.67
N GLY A 68 -0.02 0.10 13.16
CA GLY A 68 -0.79 -1.14 13.14
C GLY A 68 -0.11 -2.23 12.33
N TRP A 69 -0.86 -3.28 11.99
CA TRP A 69 -0.29 -4.47 11.39
C TRP A 69 0.30 -4.22 9.98
N ILE A 70 -0.30 -3.33 9.19
CA ILE A 70 0.23 -2.96 7.86
C ILE A 70 1.58 -2.25 7.98
N ALA A 71 1.69 -1.27 8.88
CA ALA A 71 2.96 -0.59 9.12
C ALA A 71 4.02 -1.55 9.65
N GLY A 72 3.61 -2.51 10.51
CA GLY A 72 4.46 -3.58 11.00
C GLY A 72 4.99 -4.46 9.87
N LEU A 73 4.12 -4.92 8.97
CA LEU A 73 4.48 -5.70 7.79
C LEU A 73 5.45 -4.96 6.87
N ILE A 74 5.16 -3.69 6.56
CA ILE A 74 6.01 -2.86 5.70
C ILE A 74 7.41 -2.73 6.31
N LYS A 75 7.49 -2.51 7.63
CA LYS A 75 8.76 -2.39 8.36
C LYS A 75 9.54 -3.70 8.40
N GLU A 76 8.86 -4.79 8.76
CA GLU A 76 9.45 -6.13 8.83
C GLU A 76 10.00 -6.60 7.47
N SER A 77 9.24 -6.37 6.40
CA SER A 77 9.61 -6.76 5.05
C SER A 77 10.47 -5.73 4.32
N GLU A 78 10.74 -4.59 4.93
CA GLU A 78 11.47 -3.46 4.33
C GLU A 78 10.94 -3.09 2.93
N CYS A 79 9.62 -3.11 2.75
CA CYS A 79 8.97 -2.93 1.46
C CYS A 79 8.28 -1.57 1.30
N GLY A 80 8.69 -0.56 2.07
CA GLY A 80 8.11 0.77 1.97
C GLY A 80 8.46 1.71 3.11
N PHE A 81 7.61 2.71 3.31
CA PHE A 81 7.82 3.84 4.20
C PHE A 81 6.65 3.94 5.19
N PRO A 82 6.74 3.34 6.38
CA PRO A 82 5.78 3.60 7.46
C PRO A 82 6.15 4.92 8.13
N ILE A 83 5.31 5.92 7.97
CA ILE A 83 5.49 7.26 8.57
C ILE A 83 4.46 7.50 9.68
N PRO A 84 4.71 8.41 10.63
CA PRO A 84 3.74 8.78 11.65
C PRO A 84 2.52 9.47 11.04
N PRO A 85 1.33 9.37 11.68
CA PRO A 85 0.16 10.14 11.27
C PRO A 85 0.39 11.63 11.50
N GLU A 86 -0.34 12.47 10.75
CA GLU A 86 -0.35 13.93 10.89
C GLU A 86 1.05 14.59 10.77
N SER A 87 1.99 13.94 10.08
CA SER A 87 3.32 14.49 9.81
C SER A 87 3.54 14.70 8.31
N PRO A 88 3.18 15.90 7.77
CA PRO A 88 3.49 16.26 6.39
C PRO A 88 4.99 16.25 6.08
N GLU A 89 5.82 16.59 7.07
CA GLU A 89 7.27 16.60 6.97
C GLU A 89 7.80 15.19 6.73
N ALA A 90 7.42 14.22 7.57
CA ALA A 90 7.82 12.82 7.39
C ALA A 90 7.29 12.23 6.06
N PHE A 91 6.13 12.70 5.59
CA PHE A 91 5.61 12.34 4.28
C PHE A 91 6.50 12.87 3.16
N ALA A 92 6.88 14.14 3.21
CA ALA A 92 7.77 14.76 2.23
C ALA A 92 9.15 14.08 2.23
N ASP A 93 9.75 13.89 3.41
CA ASP A 93 11.06 13.22 3.58
C ASP A 93 11.06 11.81 2.97
N ALA A 94 9.95 11.05 3.15
CA ALA A 94 9.84 9.71 2.58
C ALA A 94 9.79 9.74 1.04
N LEU A 95 9.10 10.72 0.45
CA LEU A 95 9.06 10.88 -1.01
C LEU A 95 10.41 11.36 -1.58
N GLU A 96 11.10 12.26 -0.88
CA GLU A 96 12.45 12.70 -1.25
C GLU A 96 13.44 11.54 -1.21
N GLN A 97 13.42 10.72 -0.14
CA GLN A 97 14.23 9.51 -0.06
C GLN A 97 13.92 8.52 -1.20
N ALA A 98 12.66 8.38 -1.57
CA ALA A 98 12.25 7.53 -2.68
C ALA A 98 12.77 8.05 -4.04
N ALA A 99 12.81 9.37 -4.22
CA ALA A 99 13.32 10.02 -5.43
C ALA A 99 14.85 9.93 -5.53
N ASP A 100 15.56 10.12 -4.43
CA ASP A 100 17.00 10.22 -4.38
C ASP A 100 17.71 8.84 -4.48
N ASP A 101 17.08 7.76 -3.99
CA ASP A 101 17.66 6.41 -4.03
C ASP A 101 16.77 5.44 -4.81
N ARG A 102 16.83 5.53 -6.12
CA ARG A 102 16.08 4.68 -7.06
C ARG A 102 16.45 3.20 -6.95
N ALA A 103 17.70 2.88 -6.61
CA ALA A 103 18.15 1.50 -6.45
C ALA A 103 17.52 0.87 -5.21
N ARG A 104 17.49 1.59 -4.09
CA ARG A 104 16.81 1.19 -2.86
C ARG A 104 15.31 1.03 -3.11
N LEU A 105 14.69 1.98 -3.79
CA LEU A 105 13.26 1.94 -4.11
C LEU A 105 12.91 0.70 -4.94
N SER A 106 13.68 0.38 -5.96
CA SER A 106 13.50 -0.84 -6.77
C SER A 106 13.64 -2.10 -5.91
N SER A 107 14.61 -2.15 -5.00
CA SER A 107 14.79 -3.25 -4.06
C SER A 107 13.59 -3.41 -3.10
N MET A 108 13.03 -2.31 -2.61
CA MET A 108 11.79 -2.31 -1.82
C MET A 108 10.62 -2.88 -2.61
N GLY A 109 10.47 -2.50 -3.88
CA GLY A 109 9.45 -3.04 -4.79
C GLY A 109 9.56 -4.55 -4.98
N GLY A 110 10.79 -5.05 -5.17
CA GLY A 110 11.04 -6.50 -5.21
C GLY A 110 10.61 -7.21 -3.93
N ARG A 111 10.88 -6.64 -2.75
CA ARG A 111 10.43 -7.19 -1.47
C ARG A 111 8.91 -7.10 -1.29
N ALA A 112 8.27 -6.04 -1.77
CA ALA A 112 6.81 -5.94 -1.79
C ALA A 112 6.19 -7.07 -2.60
N ARG A 113 6.72 -7.34 -3.79
CA ARG A 113 6.27 -8.46 -4.63
C ARG A 113 6.48 -9.81 -3.96
N MET A 114 7.66 -10.06 -3.38
CA MET A 114 7.94 -11.29 -2.63
C MET A 114 6.99 -11.48 -1.45
N LEU A 115 6.65 -10.41 -0.72
CA LEU A 115 5.68 -10.45 0.36
C LEU A 115 4.29 -10.86 -0.15
N ALA A 116 3.84 -10.31 -1.28
CA ALA A 116 2.56 -10.70 -1.89
C ALA A 116 2.52 -12.18 -2.25
N GLU A 117 3.57 -12.69 -2.89
CA GLU A 117 3.65 -14.07 -3.35
C GLU A 117 3.80 -15.08 -2.22
N SER A 118 4.51 -14.73 -1.14
CA SER A 118 4.79 -15.66 -0.05
C SER A 118 3.74 -15.67 1.06
N ARG A 119 3.09 -14.54 1.34
CA ARG A 119 2.14 -14.43 2.47
C ARG A 119 0.70 -14.24 2.06
N PHE A 120 0.44 -13.83 0.81
CA PHE A 120 -0.90 -13.50 0.34
C PHE A 120 -1.26 -14.18 -1.00
N PRO A 121 -0.86 -15.45 -1.24
CA PRO A 121 -1.28 -16.17 -2.43
C PRO A 121 -2.79 -16.42 -2.37
N ARG A 122 -3.52 -15.87 -3.32
CA ARG A 122 -4.99 -15.81 -3.30
C ARG A 122 -5.62 -17.18 -3.21
N ASP A 123 -5.10 -18.13 -3.97
CA ASP A 123 -5.70 -19.48 -4.06
C ASP A 123 -5.49 -20.24 -2.74
N GLU A 124 -4.33 -20.12 -2.11
CA GLU A 124 -4.06 -20.73 -0.81
C GLU A 124 -4.93 -20.12 0.30
N LEU A 125 -5.08 -18.79 0.33
CA LEU A 125 -5.94 -18.12 1.30
C LEU A 125 -7.43 -18.46 1.08
N ALA A 126 -7.86 -18.63 -0.16
CA ALA A 126 -9.21 -19.08 -0.48
C ALA A 126 -9.46 -20.52 0.02
N ASN A 127 -8.50 -21.42 -0.18
CA ASN A 127 -8.59 -22.79 0.31
C ASN A 127 -8.63 -22.84 1.85
N GLN A 128 -7.76 -22.08 2.53
CA GLN A 128 -7.78 -21.96 4.01
C GLN A 128 -9.14 -21.48 4.53
N LEU A 129 -9.78 -20.53 3.84
CA LEU A 129 -11.12 -20.09 4.23
C LEU A 129 -12.15 -21.20 4.06
N VAL A 130 -12.07 -21.97 2.97
CA VAL A 130 -12.96 -23.13 2.75
C VAL A 130 -12.77 -24.16 3.86
N ASP A 131 -11.52 -24.51 4.22
CA ASP A 131 -11.21 -25.46 5.28
C ASP A 131 -11.83 -25.02 6.61
N VAL A 132 -11.69 -23.75 6.99
CA VAL A 132 -12.30 -23.20 8.23
C VAL A 132 -13.83 -23.30 8.20
N LEU A 133 -14.46 -23.04 7.05
CA LEU A 133 -15.91 -23.15 6.92
C LEU A 133 -16.40 -24.61 7.01
N GLU A 134 -15.67 -25.55 6.42
CA GLU A 134 -15.97 -26.97 6.50
C GLU A 134 -15.84 -27.50 7.93
N ASP A 135 -14.80 -27.11 8.66
CA ASP A 135 -14.61 -27.47 10.07
C ASP A 135 -15.77 -26.99 10.96
N VAL A 136 -16.27 -25.77 10.72
CA VAL A 136 -17.41 -25.24 11.48
C VAL A 136 -18.71 -25.98 11.18
N ILE A 137 -18.90 -26.48 9.95
CA ILE A 137 -20.11 -27.24 9.58
C ILE A 137 -20.10 -28.67 10.18
N GLN A 138 -18.91 -29.22 10.42
CA GLN A 138 -18.75 -30.57 10.97
C GLN A 138 -18.75 -30.63 12.51
N ALA A 139 -18.65 -29.47 13.17
CA ALA A 139 -18.63 -29.33 14.62
C ALA A 139 -20.06 -29.23 15.22
#